data_b586765288ca79c0de4769a8a66b655d
#
_entry.id   b586765288ca79c0de4769a8a66b655d
#
_cell.length_a   1.000
_cell.length_b   1.000
_cell.length_c   1.000
_cell.angle_alpha   90.00
_cell.angle_beta   90.00
_cell.angle_gamma   90.00
#
_symmetry.space_group_name_H-M   'P 1'
#
loop_
_entity.id
_entity.type
_entity.pdbx_description
1 polymer ?
#
loop_
_entity_poly.entity_id
_entity_poly.type
_entity_poly.pdbx_seq_one_letter_code
_entity_poly.pdbx_strand_id
1 'polypeptide(L)'
;MLEVPLDREPHVGASAAAWAAVETGVAEGLLAAHAATAVHYLAGKELGAAKARRPVSAILSVFGIAAVDHAVFDEALQSPFSDFEDAVTAAAARLAGCECIVTLDPKAFRASPVRAFTPEAVSPLLQTRIRGPSPDGA
;
A
#
# COMPACT_ATOMS: atom_id res chain seq x y z
N MET A 1 -1.13 4.78 -1.54
CA MET A 1 -0.96 3.83 -0.41
C MET A 1 -0.59 2.46 -0.97
N LEU A 2 0.27 1.76 -0.29
CA LEU A 2 0.73 0.44 -0.69
C LEU A 2 0.20 -0.63 0.26
N GLU A 3 -0.53 -1.59 -0.27
CA GLU A 3 -0.88 -2.83 0.42
C GLU A 3 0.18 -3.87 0.07
N VAL A 4 0.85 -4.44 1.08
CA VAL A 4 1.91 -5.40 0.83
C VAL A 4 1.31 -6.77 0.51
N PRO A 5 1.43 -7.27 -0.72
CA PRO A 5 1.02 -8.62 -1.02
C PRO A 5 1.99 -9.61 -0.38
N LEU A 6 1.43 -10.66 0.22
CA LEU A 6 2.21 -11.70 0.87
C LEU A 6 2.46 -12.82 -0.14
N ASP A 7 3.71 -12.97 -0.54
CA ASP A 7 4.27 -14.15 -1.22
C ASP A 7 3.33 -14.87 -2.20
N ARG A 8 2.71 -14.13 -3.13
CA ARG A 8 1.81 -14.72 -4.14
C ARG A 8 2.40 -14.53 -5.53
N GLU A 9 2.75 -15.64 -6.16
CA GLU A 9 3.07 -15.64 -7.58
C GLU A 9 1.81 -15.30 -8.40
N PRO A 10 1.89 -14.49 -9.46
CA PRO A 10 3.07 -13.89 -10.08
C PRO A 10 3.43 -12.48 -9.58
N HIS A 11 2.82 -12.02 -8.51
CA HIS A 11 2.93 -10.63 -8.05
C HIS A 11 4.23 -10.31 -7.30
N VAL A 12 5.00 -11.33 -6.91
CA VAL A 12 6.18 -11.17 -6.07
C VAL A 12 7.22 -10.24 -6.69
N GLY A 13 7.52 -10.40 -7.99
CA GLY A 13 8.52 -9.58 -8.67
C GLY A 13 8.11 -8.11 -8.76
N ALA A 14 6.85 -7.85 -9.11
CA ALA A 14 6.33 -6.49 -9.20
C ALA A 14 6.22 -5.83 -7.82
N SER A 15 5.86 -6.59 -6.80
CA SER A 15 5.82 -6.11 -5.41
C SER A 15 7.20 -5.76 -4.90
N ALA A 16 8.23 -6.54 -5.25
CA ALA A 16 9.62 -6.25 -4.91
C ALA A 16 10.09 -4.95 -5.58
N ALA A 17 9.68 -4.71 -6.82
CA ALA A 17 10.02 -3.47 -7.54
C ALA A 17 9.36 -2.25 -6.88
N ALA A 18 8.10 -2.37 -6.46
CA ALA A 18 7.41 -1.30 -5.73
C ALA A 18 8.08 -1.02 -4.38
N TRP A 19 8.46 -2.06 -3.66
CA TRP A 19 9.20 -1.95 -2.40
C TRP A 19 10.52 -1.20 -2.62
N ALA A 20 11.29 -1.61 -3.62
CA ALA A 20 12.58 -0.98 -3.95
C ALA A 20 12.41 0.50 -4.29
N ALA A 21 11.34 0.88 -4.98
CA ALA A 21 11.06 2.28 -5.30
C ALA A 21 10.85 3.12 -4.04
N VAL A 22 10.19 2.58 -3.03
CA VAL A 22 10.01 3.28 -1.74
C VAL A 22 11.33 3.33 -0.98
N GLU A 23 12.05 2.21 -0.92
CA GLU A 23 13.31 2.10 -0.20
C GLU A 23 14.39 3.04 -0.75
N THR A 24 14.41 3.25 -2.06
CA THR A 24 15.36 4.16 -2.72
C THR A 24 14.90 5.61 -2.79
N GLY A 25 13.71 5.92 -2.28
CA GLY A 25 13.19 7.28 -2.25
C GLY A 25 12.53 7.76 -3.54
N VAL A 26 12.36 6.89 -4.53
CA VAL A 26 11.65 7.21 -5.79
C VAL A 26 10.18 7.49 -5.53
N ALA A 27 9.58 6.79 -4.58
CA ALA A 27 8.21 6.97 -4.16
C ALA A 27 8.14 7.00 -2.63
N GLU A 28 7.19 7.73 -2.09
CA GLU A 28 6.85 7.67 -0.68
C GLU A 28 5.78 6.60 -0.51
N GLY A 29 6.07 5.60 0.33
CA GLY A 29 5.17 4.48 0.57
C GLY A 29 4.48 4.59 1.92
N LEU A 30 3.16 4.44 1.93
CA LEU A 30 2.36 4.34 3.13
C LEU A 30 1.63 3.00 3.15
N LEU A 31 1.59 2.37 4.31
CA LEU A 31 0.81 1.16 4.53
C LEU A 31 -0.53 1.49 5.19
N ALA A 32 -1.54 0.72 4.87
CA ALA A 32 -2.74 0.68 5.69
C ALA A 32 -2.37 0.15 7.08
N ALA A 33 -2.92 0.75 8.13
CA ALA A 33 -2.58 0.37 9.51
C ALA A 33 -2.84 -1.13 9.78
N HIS A 34 -3.92 -1.68 9.25
CA HIS A 34 -4.24 -3.09 9.43
C HIS A 34 -3.26 -4.04 8.70
N ALA A 35 -2.59 -3.54 7.67
CA ALA A 35 -1.58 -4.35 6.96
C ALA A 35 -0.41 -4.72 7.87
N ALA A 36 0.03 -3.79 8.72
CA ALA A 36 1.10 -4.06 9.66
C ALA A 36 0.71 -5.12 10.70
N THR A 37 -0.52 -5.06 11.21
CA THR A 37 -1.01 -6.07 12.16
C THR A 37 -1.22 -7.43 11.48
N ALA A 38 -1.67 -7.43 10.23
CA ALA A 38 -1.81 -8.67 9.45
C ALA A 38 -0.46 -9.36 9.23
N VAL A 39 0.58 -8.59 8.92
CA VAL A 39 1.93 -9.12 8.78
C VAL A 39 2.41 -9.75 10.09
N HIS A 40 2.18 -9.09 11.22
CA HIS A 40 2.54 -9.62 12.53
C HIS A 40 1.82 -10.95 12.81
N TYR A 41 0.53 -11.00 12.53
CA TYR A 41 -0.28 -12.20 12.73
C TYR A 41 0.23 -13.39 11.90
N LEU A 42 0.48 -13.15 10.61
CA LEU A 42 0.95 -14.21 9.72
C LEU A 42 2.37 -14.65 10.05
N ALA A 43 3.25 -13.71 10.38
CA ALA A 43 4.61 -14.01 10.80
C ALA A 43 4.63 -14.82 12.10
N GLY A 44 3.70 -14.54 13.01
CA GLY A 44 3.56 -15.28 14.25
C GLY A 44 3.24 -16.77 14.04
N LYS A 45 2.45 -17.06 13.01
CA LYS A 45 2.14 -18.46 12.64
C LYS A 45 3.35 -19.24 12.14
N GLU A 46 4.24 -18.59 11.40
CA GLU A 46 5.40 -19.24 10.78
C GLU A 46 6.64 -19.19 11.66
N LEU A 47 6.89 -18.07 12.34
CA LEU A 47 8.12 -17.81 13.06
C LEU A 47 8.00 -17.93 14.59
N GLY A 48 6.77 -18.00 15.09
CA GLY A 48 6.47 -17.91 16.52
C GLY A 48 6.42 -16.47 17.01
N ALA A 49 5.78 -16.27 18.16
CA ALA A 49 5.51 -14.94 18.72
C ALA A 49 6.77 -14.10 18.94
N ALA A 50 7.88 -14.73 19.36
CA ALA A 50 9.12 -14.02 19.69
C ALA A 50 9.76 -13.36 18.46
N LYS A 51 9.63 -13.97 17.27
CA LYS A 51 10.25 -13.50 16.03
C LYS A 51 9.29 -12.72 15.13
N ALA A 52 7.99 -12.69 15.45
CA ALA A 52 6.97 -12.07 14.61
C ALA A 52 7.13 -10.55 14.49
N ARG A 53 7.78 -9.89 15.43
CA ARG A 53 7.99 -8.45 15.43
C ARG A 53 9.05 -7.99 14.44
N ARG A 54 9.97 -8.87 14.05
CA ARG A 54 11.07 -8.53 13.12
C ARG A 54 10.57 -8.08 11.75
N PRO A 55 9.69 -8.82 11.06
CA PRO A 55 9.18 -8.36 9.77
C PRO A 55 8.38 -7.06 9.87
N VAL A 56 7.65 -6.84 10.96
CA VAL A 56 6.95 -5.57 11.18
C VAL A 56 7.93 -4.41 11.30
N SER A 57 8.99 -4.60 12.08
CA SER A 57 10.04 -3.59 12.22
C SER A 57 10.71 -3.28 10.89
N ALA A 58 11.00 -4.30 10.08
CA ALA A 58 11.59 -4.13 8.76
C ALA A 58 10.68 -3.31 7.83
N ILE A 59 9.39 -3.60 7.82
CA ILE A 59 8.41 -2.84 7.01
C ILE A 59 8.37 -1.39 7.46
N LEU A 60 8.32 -1.13 8.75
CA LEU A 60 8.21 0.23 9.28
C LEU A 60 9.50 1.04 9.10
N SER A 61 10.62 0.40 8.81
CA SER A 61 11.85 1.11 8.45
C SER A 61 11.81 1.67 7.03
N VAL A 62 10.92 1.17 6.18
CA VAL A 62 10.81 1.55 4.77
C VAL A 62 9.54 2.36 4.52
N PHE A 63 8.42 1.95 5.09
CA PHE A 63 7.10 2.55 4.87
C PHE A 63 6.63 3.33 6.07
N GLY A 64 5.91 4.44 5.80
CA GLY A 64 5.08 5.08 6.82
C GLY A 64 3.74 4.37 6.95
N ILE A 65 2.94 4.80 7.89
CA ILE A 65 1.57 4.33 8.08
C ILE A 65 0.62 5.48 7.76
N ALA A 66 -0.37 5.22 6.93
CA ALA A 66 -1.42 6.21 6.69
C ALA A 66 -2.23 6.40 7.97
N ALA A 67 -2.39 7.65 8.38
CA ALA A 67 -3.13 7.97 9.61
C ALA A 67 -4.59 7.50 9.49
N VAL A 68 -5.09 6.89 10.56
CA VAL A 68 -6.49 6.47 10.69
C VAL A 68 -7.05 7.14 11.92
N ASP A 69 -7.80 8.20 11.72
CA ASP A 69 -8.40 9.00 12.77
C ASP A 69 -9.93 9.06 12.58
N HIS A 70 -10.57 9.91 13.37
CA HIS A 70 -12.03 10.08 13.30
C HIS A 70 -12.49 10.48 11.90
N ALA A 71 -11.78 11.39 11.24
CA ALA A 71 -12.14 11.87 9.91
C ALA A 71 -12.10 10.74 8.86
N VAL A 72 -11.14 9.82 8.97
CA VAL A 72 -11.05 8.64 8.09
C VAL A 72 -12.28 7.75 8.28
N PHE A 73 -12.66 7.49 9.52
CA PHE A 73 -13.86 6.67 9.79
C PHE A 73 -15.14 7.33 9.33
N ASP A 74 -15.28 8.65 9.52
CA ASP A 74 -16.44 9.39 9.04
C ASP A 74 -16.58 9.28 7.52
N GLU A 75 -15.49 9.45 6.79
CA GLU A 75 -15.50 9.33 5.33
C GLU A 75 -15.81 7.90 4.89
N ALA A 76 -15.22 6.90 5.56
CA ALA A 76 -15.46 5.50 5.25
C ALA A 76 -16.93 5.12 5.44
N LEU A 77 -17.57 5.59 6.50
CA LEU A 77 -18.98 5.31 6.79
C LEU A 77 -19.92 5.88 5.73
N GLN A 78 -19.53 6.96 5.05
CA GLN A 78 -20.32 7.61 4.03
C GLN A 78 -20.05 7.07 2.63
N SER A 79 -19.05 6.20 2.49
CA SER A 79 -18.64 5.67 1.19
C SER A 79 -19.50 4.48 0.77
N PRO A 80 -19.60 4.21 -0.55
CA PRO A 80 -20.41 3.11 -1.05
C PRO A 80 -19.69 1.75 -1.08
N PHE A 81 -18.61 1.60 -0.32
CA PHE A 81 -17.89 0.33 -0.25
C PHE A 81 -18.70 -0.73 0.48
N SER A 82 -18.71 -1.96 -0.03
CA SER A 82 -19.30 -3.11 0.64
C SER A 82 -18.42 -3.63 1.77
N ASP A 83 -17.09 -3.53 1.62
CA ASP A 83 -16.13 -3.93 2.64
C ASP A 83 -15.65 -2.68 3.41
N PHE A 84 -15.88 -2.67 4.71
CA PHE A 84 -15.55 -1.51 5.54
C PHE A 84 -14.05 -1.28 5.67
N GLU A 85 -13.27 -2.35 5.72
CA GLU A 85 -11.81 -2.25 5.81
C GLU A 85 -11.24 -1.60 4.54
N ASP A 86 -11.77 -1.94 3.36
CA ASP A 86 -11.41 -1.29 2.10
C ASP A 86 -11.84 0.17 2.09
N ALA A 87 -13.02 0.47 2.63
CA ALA A 87 -13.50 1.85 2.78
C ALA A 87 -12.55 2.69 3.63
N VAL A 88 -12.08 2.14 4.74
CA VAL A 88 -11.10 2.81 5.61
C VAL A 88 -9.78 3.04 4.90
N THR A 89 -9.30 2.05 4.16
CA THR A 89 -8.08 2.15 3.36
C THR A 89 -8.18 3.27 2.32
N ALA A 90 -9.28 3.31 1.57
CA ALA A 90 -9.50 4.34 0.56
C ALA A 90 -9.58 5.74 1.16
N ALA A 91 -10.29 5.89 2.28
CA ALA A 91 -10.41 7.16 2.97
C ALA A 91 -9.06 7.63 3.52
N ALA A 92 -8.29 6.73 4.12
CA ALA A 92 -6.95 7.03 4.62
C ALA A 92 -6.02 7.46 3.49
N ALA A 93 -6.08 6.78 2.35
CA ALA A 93 -5.28 7.14 1.17
C ALA A 93 -5.62 8.53 0.65
N ARG A 94 -6.91 8.85 0.55
CA ARG A 94 -7.35 10.16 0.09
C ARG A 94 -6.90 11.27 1.03
N LEU A 95 -7.12 11.10 2.32
CA LEU A 95 -6.79 12.12 3.33
C LEU A 95 -5.27 12.30 3.50
N ALA A 96 -4.50 11.25 3.24
CA ALA A 96 -3.04 11.33 3.24
C ALA A 96 -2.46 11.92 1.95
N GLY A 97 -3.29 12.18 0.94
CA GLY A 97 -2.85 12.73 -0.33
C GLY A 97 -2.10 11.74 -1.21
N CYS A 98 -2.41 10.45 -1.08
CA CYS A 98 -1.77 9.42 -1.91
C CYS A 98 -2.21 9.56 -3.37
N GLU A 99 -1.27 9.37 -4.29
CA GLU A 99 -1.56 9.40 -5.73
C GLU A 99 -2.26 8.13 -6.20
N CYS A 100 -1.99 7.01 -5.56
CA CYS A 100 -2.60 5.73 -5.91
C CYS A 100 -2.60 4.76 -4.74
N ILE A 101 -3.40 3.70 -4.89
CA ILE A 101 -3.42 2.55 -4.00
C ILE A 101 -2.85 1.36 -4.79
N VAL A 102 -1.96 0.58 -4.18
CA VAL A 102 -1.44 -0.64 -4.78
C VAL A 102 -2.04 -1.83 -4.05
N THR A 103 -2.74 -2.69 -4.77
CA THR A 103 -3.49 -3.81 -4.20
C THR A 103 -3.52 -4.99 -5.16
N LEU A 104 -3.72 -6.19 -4.64
CA LEU A 104 -3.94 -7.37 -5.47
C LEU A 104 -5.37 -7.45 -6.02
N ASP A 105 -6.30 -6.67 -5.47
CA ASP A 105 -7.70 -6.64 -5.89
C ASP A 105 -8.16 -5.21 -6.18
N PRO A 106 -7.76 -4.62 -7.33
CA PRO A 106 -8.17 -3.26 -7.66
C PRO A 106 -9.69 -3.11 -7.86
N LYS A 107 -10.41 -4.19 -8.15
CA LYS A 107 -11.86 -4.16 -8.30
C LYS A 107 -12.54 -3.80 -6.99
N ALA A 108 -11.98 -4.20 -5.85
CA ALA A 108 -12.51 -3.86 -4.53
C ALA A 108 -12.49 -2.35 -4.28
N PHE A 109 -11.62 -1.62 -4.99
CA PHE A 109 -11.45 -0.17 -4.84
C PHE A 109 -12.11 0.65 -5.97
N ARG A 110 -13.06 0.08 -6.68
CA ARG A 110 -13.76 0.74 -7.79
C ARG A 110 -14.42 2.07 -7.37
N ALA A 111 -14.95 2.12 -6.16
CA ALA A 111 -15.60 3.30 -5.60
C ALA A 111 -14.62 4.30 -4.97
N SER A 112 -13.33 3.99 -4.96
CA SER A 112 -12.32 4.84 -4.35
C SER A 112 -12.06 6.11 -5.16
N PRO A 113 -11.97 7.28 -4.51
CA PRO A 113 -11.51 8.50 -5.20
C PRO A 113 -10.03 8.44 -5.57
N VAL A 114 -9.25 7.57 -4.92
CA VAL A 114 -7.84 7.31 -5.25
C VAL A 114 -7.78 6.06 -6.11
N ARG A 115 -7.15 6.15 -7.28
CA ARG A 115 -7.08 5.01 -8.20
C ARG A 115 -6.26 3.87 -7.61
N ALA A 116 -6.75 2.65 -7.83
CA ALA A 116 -6.08 1.45 -7.39
C ALA A 116 -5.47 0.70 -8.57
N PHE A 117 -4.26 0.19 -8.37
CA PHE A 117 -3.50 -0.56 -9.35
C PHE A 117 -2.98 -1.85 -8.74
N THR A 118 -2.78 -2.86 -9.57
CA THR A 118 -1.99 -4.02 -9.17
C THR A 118 -0.51 -3.63 -9.11
N PRO A 119 0.34 -4.42 -8.41
CA PRO A 119 1.78 -4.17 -8.44
C PRO A 119 2.35 -4.14 -9.85
N GLU A 120 1.86 -4.99 -10.76
CA GLU A 120 2.28 -5.03 -12.16
C GLU A 120 1.91 -3.74 -12.91
N ALA A 121 0.72 -3.22 -12.65
CA ALA A 121 0.24 -2.01 -13.32
C ALA A 121 0.96 -0.76 -12.83
N VAL A 122 1.33 -0.69 -11.54
CA VAL A 122 2.02 0.47 -10.98
C VAL A 122 3.50 0.49 -11.32
N SER A 123 4.11 -0.64 -11.55
CA SER A 123 5.56 -0.76 -11.79
C SER A 123 6.05 0.11 -12.94
N PRO A 124 5.40 0.14 -14.13
CA PRO A 124 5.81 1.05 -15.20
C PRO A 124 5.72 2.53 -14.82
N LEU A 125 4.76 2.92 -14.00
CA LEU A 125 4.62 4.31 -13.53
C LEU A 125 5.80 4.70 -12.63
N LEU A 126 6.25 3.79 -11.78
CA LEU A 126 7.42 3.99 -10.94
C LEU A 126 8.71 4.05 -11.77
N GLN A 127 8.82 3.26 -12.83
CA GLN A 127 9.94 3.31 -13.76
C GLN A 127 10.04 4.68 -14.44
N THR A 128 8.93 5.28 -14.79
CA THR A 128 8.88 6.62 -15.35
C THR A 128 9.47 7.65 -14.38
N ARG A 129 9.20 7.52 -13.09
CA ARG A 129 9.79 8.39 -12.05
C ARG A 129 11.30 8.19 -11.92
N ILE A 130 11.77 6.94 -12.00
CA ILE A 130 13.20 6.62 -11.93
C ILE A 130 13.96 7.30 -13.08
N ARG A 131 13.37 7.33 -14.28
CA ARG A 131 13.98 7.96 -15.47
C ARG A 131 13.92 9.48 -15.42
N GLY A 132 13.11 10.04 -14.52
CA GLY A 132 12.87 11.47 -14.43
C GLY A 132 12.01 11.99 -15.59
N PRO A 133 11.70 13.31 -15.61
CA PRO A 133 10.93 13.90 -16.69
C PRO A 133 11.70 13.81 -18.00
N SER A 134 10.96 13.57 -19.09
CA SER A 134 11.54 13.61 -20.43
C SER A 134 12.10 15.01 -20.70
N PRO A 135 13.31 15.14 -21.31
CA PRO A 135 13.85 16.44 -21.69
C PRO A 135 12.91 17.25 -22.58
N ASP A 136 12.10 16.56 -23.38
CA ASP A 136 11.14 17.20 -24.30
C ASP A 136 9.79 17.48 -23.68
N GLY A 137 9.53 16.95 -22.47
CA GLY A 137 8.29 17.09 -21.75
C GLY A 137 8.34 18.07 -20.57
N ALA A 138 9.37 18.84 -20.51
CA ALA A 138 9.59 19.82 -19.44
C ALA A 138 8.52 20.91 -19.43
#